data_60bf475657daf4b118c74cfd3c30326c
#
_entry.id   60bf475657daf4b118c74cfd3c30326c
#
_cell.length_a   1.000
_cell.length_b   1.000
_cell.length_c   1.000
_cell.angle_alpha   90.00
_cell.angle_beta   90.00
_cell.angle_gamma   90.00
#
_symmetry.space_group_name_H-M   'P 1'
#
loop_
_entity.id
_entity.type
_entity.pdbx_description
1 polymer ?
#
loop_
_entity_poly.entity_id
_entity_poly.type
_entity_poly.pdbx_seq_one_letter_code
_entity_poly.pdbx_strand_id
1 'polypeptide(L)'
;MDRHQAVVERVATQGGVVMLIGGLDSGKTTLGKTIAAAGARAGRIVAYLDADLGQKATGPPTAVTLKMLRSPAEVPEEGPPAVLGEPDAMYFVGSTSPSGQLLPLVVGTGRMLARAVDEGAELVVVDTSGLVSGVYGQILKYHKVELIQPDVVIGLARGEELDPLLGIFQRFFDTEVLVLPVHADVRSTSVDERARNRERGFREYFAEPVQRWRVKPTVFMPALPALFEPEQLDRILVGLSDGKGNTLGLGYLEYSREEGVLRLSSPAAEGPKALKLGSVRLEEDFRIRRVDVRNLFGTD
;
A
#
# COMPACT_ATOMS: atom_id res chain seq x y z
N MET A 1 -10.25 23.56 -21.32
CA MET A 1 -10.14 22.24 -20.64
C MET A 1 -9.03 22.36 -19.61
N ASP A 2 -9.29 22.00 -18.37
CA ASP A 2 -8.27 21.99 -17.33
C ASP A 2 -7.15 21.01 -17.71
N ARG A 3 -5.89 21.37 -17.43
CA ARG A 3 -4.72 20.53 -17.77
C ARG A 3 -4.79 19.15 -17.10
N HIS A 4 -5.34 19.08 -15.88
CA HIS A 4 -5.55 17.81 -15.20
C HIS A 4 -6.55 16.93 -15.94
N GLN A 5 -7.70 17.50 -16.34
CA GLN A 5 -8.73 16.78 -17.08
C GLN A 5 -8.20 16.24 -18.43
N ALA A 6 -7.41 17.04 -19.16
CA ALA A 6 -6.79 16.59 -20.43
C ALA A 6 -5.87 15.39 -20.23
N VAL A 7 -5.07 15.38 -19.14
CA VAL A 7 -4.18 14.26 -18.80
C VAL A 7 -4.99 13.03 -18.40
N VAL A 8 -6.03 13.19 -17.59
CA VAL A 8 -6.92 12.10 -17.18
C VAL A 8 -7.53 11.40 -18.40
N GLU A 9 -8.14 12.17 -19.32
CA GLU A 9 -8.79 11.62 -20.50
C GLU A 9 -7.80 10.90 -21.43
N ARG A 10 -6.62 11.50 -21.64
CA ARG A 10 -5.58 10.90 -22.46
C ARG A 10 -5.10 9.57 -21.89
N VAL A 11 -4.74 9.53 -20.61
CA VAL A 11 -4.22 8.33 -19.94
C VAL A 11 -5.29 7.24 -19.83
N ALA A 12 -6.53 7.60 -19.52
CA ALA A 12 -7.65 6.66 -19.51
C ALA A 12 -7.91 6.04 -20.88
N THR A 13 -7.70 6.80 -21.98
CA THR A 13 -7.85 6.30 -23.34
C THR A 13 -6.65 5.48 -23.79
N GLN A 14 -5.44 5.88 -23.44
CA GLN A 14 -4.20 5.20 -23.81
C GLN A 14 -4.06 3.84 -23.12
N GLY A 15 -4.39 3.76 -21.83
CA GLY A 15 -4.12 2.57 -21.00
C GLY A 15 -2.65 2.47 -20.58
N GLY A 16 -2.21 1.25 -20.24
CA GLY A 16 -0.85 0.99 -19.77
C GLY A 16 -0.65 1.21 -18.28
N VAL A 17 0.60 1.33 -17.84
CA VAL A 17 0.97 1.50 -16.44
C VAL A 17 1.28 2.97 -16.15
N VAL A 18 0.55 3.57 -15.23
CA VAL A 18 0.68 4.98 -14.84
C VAL A 18 1.11 5.07 -13.39
N MET A 19 2.24 5.72 -13.10
CA MET A 19 2.73 5.90 -11.74
C MET A 19 2.59 7.36 -11.30
N LEU A 20 1.96 7.58 -10.13
CA LEU A 20 1.78 8.89 -9.54
C LEU A 20 2.87 9.20 -8.52
N ILE A 21 3.53 10.34 -8.67
CA ILE A 21 4.59 10.82 -7.79
C ILE A 21 4.25 12.24 -7.31
N GLY A 22 4.57 12.53 -6.07
CA GLY A 22 4.37 13.85 -5.46
C GLY A 22 4.52 13.79 -3.95
N GLY A 23 4.73 14.91 -3.33
CA GLY A 23 4.85 15.05 -1.89
C GLY A 23 3.58 14.64 -1.12
N LEU A 24 3.63 14.79 0.18
CA LEU A 24 2.44 14.61 1.03
C LEU A 24 1.36 15.63 0.60
N ASP A 25 0.11 15.17 0.64
CA ASP A 25 -1.05 16.01 0.31
C ASP A 25 -0.90 16.75 -1.04
N SER A 26 -0.39 16.07 -2.06
CA SER A 26 -0.31 16.63 -3.42
C SER A 26 -1.50 16.26 -4.32
N GLY A 27 -2.47 15.48 -3.81
CA GLY A 27 -3.65 15.06 -4.56
C GLY A 27 -3.49 13.80 -5.41
N LYS A 28 -2.38 13.04 -5.26
CA LYS A 28 -2.12 11.79 -6.01
C LYS A 28 -3.29 10.82 -5.97
N THR A 29 -3.77 10.51 -4.77
CA THR A 29 -4.86 9.56 -4.57
C THR A 29 -6.15 10.01 -5.26
N THR A 30 -6.47 11.31 -5.21
CA THR A 30 -7.64 11.86 -5.92
C THR A 30 -7.45 11.75 -7.42
N LEU A 31 -6.30 12.17 -7.95
CA LEU A 31 -5.99 12.04 -9.38
C LEU A 31 -6.00 10.58 -9.84
N GLY A 32 -5.40 9.68 -9.05
CA GLY A 32 -5.38 8.25 -9.34
C GLY A 32 -6.78 7.63 -9.41
N LYS A 33 -7.65 7.95 -8.46
CA LYS A 33 -9.05 7.53 -8.48
C LYS A 33 -9.80 8.11 -9.68
N THR A 34 -9.51 9.36 -10.06
CA THR A 34 -10.12 10.00 -11.24
C THR A 34 -9.71 9.29 -12.52
N ILE A 35 -8.41 8.98 -12.69
CA ILE A 35 -7.90 8.22 -13.84
C ILE A 35 -8.52 6.83 -13.88
N ALA A 36 -8.54 6.12 -12.76
CA ALA A 36 -9.09 4.79 -12.67
C ALA A 36 -10.59 4.76 -13.04
N ALA A 37 -11.36 5.72 -12.52
CA ALA A 37 -12.78 5.84 -12.85
C ALA A 37 -13.00 6.20 -14.32
N ALA A 38 -12.20 7.09 -14.89
CA ALA A 38 -12.29 7.45 -16.32
C ALA A 38 -11.98 6.24 -17.22
N GLY A 39 -10.95 5.44 -16.87
CA GLY A 39 -10.63 4.20 -17.58
C GLY A 39 -11.77 3.17 -17.50
N ALA A 40 -12.35 2.96 -16.31
CA ALA A 40 -13.47 2.04 -16.12
C ALA A 40 -14.72 2.49 -16.90
N ARG A 41 -15.05 3.80 -16.90
CA ARG A 41 -16.12 4.36 -17.73
C ARG A 41 -15.89 4.19 -19.23
N ALA A 42 -14.61 4.19 -19.65
CA ALA A 42 -14.26 3.88 -21.04
C ALA A 42 -14.32 2.38 -21.38
N GLY A 43 -14.77 1.54 -20.46
CA GLY A 43 -14.94 0.09 -20.64
C GLY A 43 -13.64 -0.72 -20.47
N ARG A 44 -12.57 -0.16 -19.92
CA ARG A 44 -11.33 -0.87 -19.64
C ARG A 44 -11.40 -1.66 -18.34
N ILE A 45 -10.67 -2.76 -18.28
CA ILE A 45 -10.32 -3.42 -17.03
C ILE A 45 -9.19 -2.60 -16.39
N VAL A 46 -9.48 -2.00 -15.25
CA VAL A 46 -8.55 -1.09 -14.55
C VAL A 46 -8.10 -1.70 -13.24
N ALA A 47 -6.80 -1.62 -12.98
CA ALA A 47 -6.22 -1.94 -11.68
C ALA A 47 -5.80 -0.66 -10.96
N TYR A 48 -6.26 -0.47 -9.73
CA TYR A 48 -5.76 0.54 -8.81
C TYR A 48 -4.83 -0.11 -7.80
N LEU A 49 -3.53 0.19 -7.90
CA LEU A 49 -2.49 -0.32 -7.04
C LEU A 49 -2.13 0.76 -6.02
N ASP A 50 -2.54 0.56 -4.78
CA ASP A 50 -2.26 1.47 -3.68
C ASP A 50 -0.98 1.05 -2.94
N ALA A 51 0.12 1.74 -3.22
CA ALA A 51 1.42 1.53 -2.60
C ALA A 51 1.78 2.60 -1.55
N ASP A 52 0.80 3.33 -1.02
CA ASP A 52 0.95 4.07 0.24
C ASP A 52 0.66 3.15 1.42
N LEU A 53 1.56 3.10 2.39
CA LEU A 53 1.44 2.22 3.56
C LEU A 53 0.64 2.83 4.71
N GLY A 54 0.46 4.14 4.68
CA GLY A 54 -0.10 4.89 5.79
C GLY A 54 -1.45 5.53 5.53
N GLN A 55 -1.66 6.04 4.32
CA GLN A 55 -2.90 6.71 3.92
C GLN A 55 -3.51 5.93 2.76
N LYS A 56 -4.43 5.04 3.08
CA LYS A 56 -4.96 4.07 2.13
C LYS A 56 -6.17 4.59 1.36
N ALA A 57 -6.21 4.31 0.07
CA ALA A 57 -7.39 4.44 -0.77
C ALA A 57 -8.25 3.16 -0.75
N THR A 58 -7.62 2.01 -0.51
CA THR A 58 -8.28 0.71 -0.40
C THR A 58 -7.50 -0.22 0.52
N GLY A 59 -8.20 -1.01 1.33
CA GLY A 59 -7.64 -1.99 2.25
C GLY A 59 -6.93 -1.41 3.48
N PRO A 60 -6.32 -2.28 4.30
CA PRO A 60 -5.73 -1.88 5.57
C PRO A 60 -4.36 -1.20 5.40
N PRO A 61 -3.95 -0.34 6.35
CA PRO A 61 -2.57 0.15 6.41
C PRO A 61 -1.57 -1.01 6.50
N THR A 62 -0.29 -0.72 6.23
CA THR A 62 0.84 -1.68 6.26
C THR A 62 0.93 -2.64 5.09
N ALA A 63 0.04 -2.57 4.14
CA ALA A 63 0.04 -3.42 2.96
C ALA A 63 0.07 -2.59 1.66
N VAL A 64 0.66 -3.13 0.61
CA VAL A 64 0.38 -2.72 -0.77
C VAL A 64 -0.88 -3.47 -1.20
N THR A 65 -1.86 -2.77 -1.75
CA THR A 65 -3.16 -3.36 -2.09
C THR A 65 -3.49 -3.14 -3.56
N LEU A 66 -4.25 -4.05 -4.13
CA LEU A 66 -4.71 -4.04 -5.50
C LEU A 66 -6.24 -4.09 -5.51
N LYS A 67 -6.86 -3.15 -6.21
CA LYS A 67 -8.29 -3.17 -6.52
C LYS A 67 -8.48 -3.24 -8.02
N MET A 68 -9.25 -4.22 -8.48
CA MET A 68 -9.66 -4.36 -9.88
C MET A 68 -11.02 -3.69 -10.08
N LEU A 69 -11.16 -2.91 -11.12
CA LEU A 69 -12.42 -2.35 -11.62
C LEU A 69 -12.69 -3.00 -12.99
N ARG A 70 -13.67 -3.87 -13.05
CA ARG A 70 -13.96 -4.70 -14.23
C ARG A 70 -15.17 -4.21 -15.02
N SER A 71 -15.90 -3.22 -14.47
CA SER A 71 -17.11 -2.71 -15.07
C SER A 71 -17.28 -1.21 -14.80
N PRO A 72 -17.84 -0.45 -15.75
CA PRO A 72 -18.22 0.94 -15.50
C PRO A 72 -19.19 1.12 -14.32
N ALA A 73 -19.98 0.10 -13.98
CA ALA A 73 -20.91 0.15 -12.85
C ALA A 73 -20.25 0.20 -11.46
N GLU A 74 -18.95 -0.08 -11.39
CA GLU A 74 -18.19 -0.03 -10.13
C GLU A 74 -17.70 1.38 -9.77
N VAL A 75 -17.91 2.35 -10.65
CA VAL A 75 -17.53 3.75 -10.45
C VAL A 75 -18.73 4.68 -10.66
N PRO A 76 -18.73 5.87 -10.02
CA PRO A 76 -19.78 6.85 -10.24
C PRO A 76 -19.77 7.34 -11.69
N GLU A 77 -20.94 7.80 -12.18
CA GLU A 77 -21.08 8.36 -13.54
C GLU A 77 -20.17 9.57 -13.77
N GLU A 78 -19.96 10.37 -12.73
CA GLU A 78 -19.07 11.53 -12.76
C GLU A 78 -18.10 11.55 -11.58
N GLY A 79 -16.93 12.13 -11.78
CA GLY A 79 -15.91 12.31 -10.75
C GLY A 79 -15.20 11.03 -10.29
N PRO A 80 -14.35 11.13 -9.27
CA PRO A 80 -13.70 9.99 -8.64
C PRO A 80 -14.63 9.32 -7.61
N PRO A 81 -14.51 7.99 -7.40
CA PRO A 81 -15.22 7.32 -6.33
C PRO A 81 -14.73 7.80 -4.95
N ALA A 82 -15.64 7.98 -4.02
CA ALA A 82 -15.27 8.29 -2.64
C ALA A 82 -14.43 7.16 -2.03
N VAL A 83 -14.86 5.92 -2.26
CA VAL A 83 -14.19 4.68 -1.81
C VAL A 83 -14.04 3.73 -3.00
N LEU A 84 -12.92 3.01 -3.05
CA LEU A 84 -12.66 2.00 -4.08
C LEU A 84 -13.17 0.60 -3.70
N GLY A 85 -13.70 0.43 -2.48
CA GLY A 85 -14.13 -0.85 -1.94
C GLY A 85 -12.96 -1.71 -1.43
N GLU A 86 -13.28 -2.96 -1.08
CA GLU A 86 -12.29 -3.92 -0.58
C GLU A 86 -11.27 -4.30 -1.66
N PRO A 87 -10.01 -4.49 -1.30
CA PRO A 87 -8.97 -4.90 -2.24
C PRO A 87 -9.18 -6.35 -2.69
N ASP A 88 -8.87 -6.62 -3.96
CA ASP A 88 -8.89 -7.98 -4.53
C ASP A 88 -7.63 -8.77 -4.16
N ALA A 89 -6.53 -8.07 -3.89
CA ALA A 89 -5.29 -8.67 -3.43
C ALA A 89 -4.47 -7.70 -2.56
N MET A 90 -3.57 -8.25 -1.76
CA MET A 90 -2.65 -7.46 -0.94
C MET A 90 -1.29 -8.11 -0.78
N TYR A 91 -0.29 -7.30 -0.46
CA TYR A 91 1.04 -7.73 -0.06
C TYR A 91 1.44 -7.03 1.24
N PHE A 92 1.68 -7.81 2.29
CA PHE A 92 2.05 -7.28 3.60
C PHE A 92 3.48 -6.76 3.62
N VAL A 93 3.65 -5.50 3.98
CA VAL A 93 4.94 -4.82 4.20
C VAL A 93 5.28 -4.72 5.67
N GLY A 94 4.27 -4.60 6.52
CA GLY A 94 4.39 -4.63 7.98
C GLY A 94 4.75 -3.30 8.63
N SER A 95 4.67 -2.18 7.92
CA SER A 95 4.93 -0.84 8.44
C SER A 95 3.95 0.17 7.84
N THR A 96 3.66 1.23 8.59
CA THR A 96 2.89 2.37 8.09
C THR A 96 3.74 3.45 7.42
N SER A 97 5.04 3.22 7.30
CA SER A 97 6.00 4.13 6.68
C SER A 97 6.96 3.35 5.78
N PRO A 98 7.38 3.92 4.63
CA PRO A 98 8.41 3.32 3.79
C PRO A 98 9.77 3.18 4.47
N SER A 99 10.09 4.05 5.45
CA SER A 99 11.39 4.07 6.12
C SER A 99 11.70 2.72 6.78
N GLY A 100 12.83 2.13 6.42
CA GLY A 100 13.22 0.79 6.89
C GLY A 100 12.52 -0.38 6.19
N GLN A 101 11.61 -0.12 5.24
CA GLN A 101 10.83 -1.14 4.53
C GLN A 101 10.86 -0.96 3.02
N LEU A 102 11.93 -0.39 2.47
CA LEU A 102 12.02 -0.09 1.03
C LEU A 102 11.91 -1.37 0.18
N LEU A 103 12.70 -2.41 0.55
CA LEU A 103 12.72 -3.67 -0.19
C LEU A 103 11.34 -4.36 -0.23
N PRO A 104 10.66 -4.65 0.89
CA PRO A 104 9.34 -5.28 0.83
C PRO A 104 8.29 -4.40 0.15
N LEU A 105 8.41 -3.07 0.22
CA LEU A 105 7.50 -2.16 -0.47
C LEU A 105 7.69 -2.19 -1.99
N VAL A 106 8.93 -2.24 -2.49
CA VAL A 106 9.22 -2.38 -3.92
C VAL A 106 8.77 -3.75 -4.43
N VAL A 107 9.14 -4.83 -3.74
CA VAL A 107 8.71 -6.19 -4.09
C VAL A 107 7.17 -6.31 -4.09
N GLY A 108 6.50 -5.77 -3.08
CA GLY A 108 5.04 -5.77 -3.00
C GLY A 108 4.39 -5.03 -4.16
N THR A 109 4.96 -3.87 -4.55
CA THR A 109 4.48 -3.11 -5.71
C THR A 109 4.58 -3.95 -7.00
N GLY A 110 5.74 -4.57 -7.26
CA GLY A 110 5.93 -5.42 -8.44
C GLY A 110 5.03 -6.66 -8.46
N ARG A 111 4.82 -7.32 -7.30
CA ARG A 111 3.92 -8.47 -7.22
C ARG A 111 2.45 -8.10 -7.47
N MET A 112 2.00 -6.95 -6.98
CA MET A 112 0.63 -6.49 -7.22
C MET A 112 0.45 -6.04 -8.68
N LEU A 113 1.49 -5.46 -9.30
CA LEU A 113 1.47 -5.18 -10.74
C LEU A 113 1.37 -6.47 -11.56
N ALA A 114 2.22 -7.47 -11.29
CA ALA A 114 2.16 -8.75 -11.99
C ALA A 114 0.77 -9.39 -11.86
N ARG A 115 0.19 -9.34 -10.65
CA ARG A 115 -1.17 -9.84 -10.42
C ARG A 115 -2.22 -9.08 -11.24
N ALA A 116 -2.11 -7.74 -11.33
CA ALA A 116 -3.01 -6.93 -12.14
C ALA A 116 -2.96 -7.31 -13.63
N VAL A 117 -1.74 -7.50 -14.15
CA VAL A 117 -1.52 -7.92 -15.54
C VAL A 117 -2.08 -9.33 -15.79
N ASP A 118 -1.82 -10.27 -14.89
CA ASP A 118 -2.36 -11.65 -14.95
C ASP A 118 -3.90 -11.68 -14.93
N GLU A 119 -4.53 -10.70 -14.27
CA GLU A 119 -5.99 -10.52 -14.24
C GLU A 119 -6.54 -9.69 -15.41
N GLY A 120 -5.69 -9.34 -16.37
CA GLY A 120 -6.07 -8.68 -17.63
C GLY A 120 -6.28 -7.17 -17.53
N ALA A 121 -5.65 -6.50 -16.55
CA ALA A 121 -5.71 -5.05 -16.47
C ALA A 121 -5.13 -4.39 -17.74
N GLU A 122 -5.89 -3.50 -18.34
CA GLU A 122 -5.51 -2.72 -19.52
C GLU A 122 -4.98 -1.32 -19.11
N LEU A 123 -5.34 -0.88 -17.92
CA LEU A 123 -4.83 0.34 -17.29
C LEU A 123 -4.49 0.02 -15.83
N VAL A 124 -3.24 0.27 -15.42
CA VAL A 124 -2.81 0.14 -14.03
C VAL A 124 -2.43 1.51 -13.49
N VAL A 125 -3.12 1.97 -12.47
CA VAL A 125 -2.82 3.22 -11.76
C VAL A 125 -2.07 2.89 -10.48
N VAL A 126 -0.81 3.31 -10.38
CA VAL A 126 0.04 3.08 -9.20
C VAL A 126 0.08 4.34 -8.34
N ASP A 127 -0.69 4.37 -7.26
CA ASP A 127 -0.62 5.43 -6.24
C ASP A 127 0.53 5.16 -5.27
N THR A 128 1.35 6.18 -5.00
CA THR A 128 2.55 6.03 -4.20
C THR A 128 2.58 6.95 -3.00
N SER A 129 3.33 6.56 -1.96
CA SER A 129 3.56 7.39 -0.78
C SER A 129 4.17 8.75 -1.11
N GLY A 130 3.91 9.74 -0.25
CA GLY A 130 4.47 11.08 -0.36
C GLY A 130 5.96 11.22 -0.05
N LEU A 131 6.70 10.12 0.12
CA LEU A 131 8.15 10.13 0.32
C LEU A 131 8.85 10.32 -1.03
N VAL A 132 9.21 11.55 -1.36
CA VAL A 132 9.85 11.93 -2.63
C VAL A 132 11.20 12.63 -2.44
N SER A 133 11.51 13.11 -1.24
CA SER A 133 12.73 13.85 -0.93
C SER A 133 13.72 13.04 -0.12
N GLY A 134 14.98 13.48 -0.12
CA GLY A 134 16.09 12.81 0.53
C GLY A 134 16.46 11.50 -0.18
N VAL A 135 17.55 10.89 0.27
CA VAL A 135 18.11 9.68 -0.35
C VAL A 135 17.09 8.53 -0.39
N TYR A 136 16.36 8.30 0.69
CA TYR A 136 15.38 7.21 0.76
C TYR A 136 14.19 7.41 -0.18
N GLY A 137 13.71 8.66 -0.34
CA GLY A 137 12.64 8.96 -1.27
C GLY A 137 13.03 8.73 -2.72
N GLN A 138 14.22 9.19 -3.10
CA GLN A 138 14.77 9.01 -4.44
C GLN A 138 15.01 7.53 -4.76
N ILE A 139 15.69 6.80 -3.87
CA ILE A 139 15.94 5.35 -4.02
C ILE A 139 14.64 4.57 -4.17
N LEU A 140 13.64 4.85 -3.33
CA LEU A 140 12.35 4.17 -3.39
C LEU A 140 11.66 4.36 -4.75
N LYS A 141 11.61 5.61 -5.23
CA LYS A 141 10.93 5.91 -6.50
C LYS A 141 11.72 5.38 -7.70
N TYR A 142 13.05 5.49 -7.66
CA TYR A 142 13.93 4.92 -8.66
C TYR A 142 13.70 3.42 -8.83
N HIS A 143 13.80 2.64 -7.75
CA HIS A 143 13.61 1.19 -7.84
C HIS A 143 12.17 0.79 -8.18
N LYS A 144 11.17 1.60 -7.82
CA LYS A 144 9.82 1.37 -8.29
C LYS A 144 9.71 1.54 -9.80
N VAL A 145 10.22 2.65 -10.36
CA VAL A 145 10.20 2.88 -11.80
C VAL A 145 10.99 1.79 -12.54
N GLU A 146 12.18 1.43 -12.04
CA GLU A 146 13.01 0.35 -12.61
C GLU A 146 12.27 -0.99 -12.64
N LEU A 147 11.53 -1.34 -11.57
CA LEU A 147 10.83 -2.61 -11.46
C LEU A 147 9.54 -2.66 -12.28
N ILE A 148 8.73 -1.60 -12.22
CA ILE A 148 7.38 -1.61 -12.82
C ILE A 148 7.35 -1.05 -14.23
N GLN A 149 8.41 -0.36 -14.67
CA GLN A 149 8.56 0.23 -16.01
C GLN A 149 7.27 0.92 -16.49
N PRO A 150 6.83 2.00 -15.79
CA PRO A 150 5.57 2.66 -16.13
C PRO A 150 5.66 3.33 -17.50
N ASP A 151 4.59 3.24 -18.29
CA ASP A 151 4.46 3.96 -19.56
C ASP A 151 4.43 5.47 -19.32
N VAL A 152 3.78 5.89 -18.22
CA VAL A 152 3.65 7.29 -17.86
C VAL A 152 3.94 7.50 -16.36
N VAL A 153 4.80 8.44 -16.04
CA VAL A 153 4.98 8.99 -14.69
C VAL A 153 4.34 10.37 -14.60
N ILE A 154 3.39 10.54 -13.70
CA ILE A 154 2.76 11.84 -13.44
C ILE A 154 3.28 12.40 -12.12
N GLY A 155 4.05 13.49 -12.20
CA GLY A 155 4.53 14.25 -11.06
C GLY A 155 3.54 15.36 -10.66
N LEU A 156 3.05 15.34 -9.41
CA LEU A 156 2.26 16.42 -8.83
C LEU A 156 3.17 17.32 -7.99
N ALA A 157 3.57 18.46 -8.52
CA ALA A 157 4.57 19.36 -7.95
C ALA A 157 3.98 20.72 -7.51
N ARG A 158 4.52 21.26 -6.42
CA ARG A 158 4.23 22.65 -5.97
C ARG A 158 5.25 23.66 -6.51
N GLY A 159 6.40 23.19 -6.93
CA GLY A 159 7.52 23.93 -7.48
C GLY A 159 8.49 22.96 -8.13
N GLU A 160 9.76 23.08 -7.82
CA GLU A 160 10.87 22.28 -8.40
C GLU A 160 11.26 21.08 -7.53
N GLU A 161 10.48 20.75 -6.50
CA GLU A 161 10.83 19.71 -5.53
C GLU A 161 10.92 18.28 -6.13
N LEU A 162 10.31 18.07 -7.28
CA LEU A 162 10.37 16.79 -7.99
C LEU A 162 11.40 16.76 -9.12
N ASP A 163 11.96 17.90 -9.52
CA ASP A 163 12.85 18.01 -10.69
C ASP A 163 14.05 17.04 -10.64
N PRO A 164 14.77 16.91 -9.50
CA PRO A 164 15.88 15.99 -9.42
C PRO A 164 15.49 14.53 -9.69
N LEU A 165 14.29 14.14 -9.26
CA LEU A 165 13.78 12.80 -9.41
C LEU A 165 13.22 12.55 -10.82
N LEU A 166 12.38 13.48 -11.30
CA LEU A 166 11.77 13.38 -12.62
C LEU A 166 12.80 13.50 -13.74
N GLY A 167 13.82 14.31 -13.56
CA GLY A 167 14.95 14.42 -14.50
C GLY A 167 15.75 13.11 -14.66
N ILE A 168 15.86 12.30 -13.60
CA ILE A 168 16.44 10.94 -13.69
C ILE A 168 15.55 10.06 -14.58
N PHE A 169 14.22 10.10 -14.39
CA PHE A 169 13.31 9.27 -15.17
C PHE A 169 13.31 9.65 -16.64
N GLN A 170 13.21 10.94 -16.97
CA GLN A 170 13.29 11.43 -18.34
C GLN A 170 14.58 11.06 -19.08
N ARG A 171 15.69 10.98 -18.33
CA ARG A 171 17.00 10.75 -18.91
C ARG A 171 17.35 9.26 -19.09
N PHE A 172 16.89 8.40 -18.18
CA PHE A 172 17.42 7.04 -18.05
C PHE A 172 16.37 5.95 -18.25
N PHE A 173 15.08 6.29 -18.33
CA PHE A 173 14.01 5.33 -18.52
C PHE A 173 13.17 5.64 -19.74
N ASP A 174 12.66 4.62 -20.37
CA ASP A 174 11.71 4.73 -21.47
C ASP A 174 10.29 4.93 -20.90
N THR A 175 10.07 6.11 -20.33
CA THR A 175 8.78 6.50 -19.69
C THR A 175 8.46 7.95 -20.02
N GLU A 176 7.21 8.22 -20.33
CA GLU A 176 6.76 9.60 -20.48
C GLU A 176 6.61 10.24 -19.11
N VAL A 177 7.19 11.42 -18.91
CA VAL A 177 7.08 12.18 -17.66
C VAL A 177 6.22 13.42 -17.85
N LEU A 178 5.12 13.47 -17.11
CA LEU A 178 4.20 14.60 -17.10
C LEU A 178 4.26 15.29 -15.74
N VAL A 179 4.31 16.61 -15.76
CA VAL A 179 4.28 17.41 -14.52
C VAL A 179 3.00 18.23 -14.48
N LEU A 180 2.23 18.06 -13.42
CA LEU A 180 1.03 18.81 -13.13
C LEU A 180 1.22 19.63 -11.85
N PRO A 181 0.68 20.86 -11.78
CA PRO A 181 0.66 21.60 -10.52
C PRO A 181 -0.26 20.89 -9.51
N VAL A 182 0.05 21.00 -8.22
CA VAL A 182 -0.89 20.59 -7.17
C VAL A 182 -2.12 21.49 -7.24
N HIS A 183 -3.32 20.91 -7.22
CA HIS A 183 -4.56 21.67 -7.31
C HIS A 183 -4.72 22.59 -6.09
N ALA A 184 -5.26 23.79 -6.29
CA ALA A 184 -5.40 24.80 -5.24
C ALA A 184 -6.30 24.34 -4.07
N ASP A 185 -7.27 23.49 -4.32
CA ASP A 185 -8.20 22.97 -3.31
C ASP A 185 -7.64 21.83 -2.45
N VAL A 186 -6.40 21.39 -2.73
CA VAL A 186 -5.77 20.33 -1.92
C VAL A 186 -5.46 20.86 -0.54
N ARG A 187 -6.05 20.22 0.48
CA ARG A 187 -5.83 20.56 1.89
C ARG A 187 -4.75 19.70 2.50
N SER A 188 -3.95 20.30 3.39
CA SER A 188 -2.99 19.53 4.20
C SER A 188 -3.72 18.75 5.28
N THR A 189 -3.40 17.46 5.37
CA THR A 189 -3.88 16.58 6.44
C THR A 189 -2.94 16.69 7.64
N SER A 190 -3.45 16.93 8.83
CA SER A 190 -2.62 16.98 10.04
C SER A 190 -2.03 15.61 10.41
N VAL A 191 -1.00 15.61 11.26
CA VAL A 191 -0.40 14.36 11.77
C VAL A 191 -1.44 13.53 12.52
N ASP A 192 -2.29 14.17 13.31
CA ASP A 192 -3.34 13.52 14.10
C ASP A 192 -4.45 12.94 13.21
N GLU A 193 -4.83 13.64 12.15
CA GLU A 193 -5.80 13.11 11.18
C GLU A 193 -5.25 11.88 10.47
N ARG A 194 -3.97 11.89 10.07
CA ARG A 194 -3.31 10.72 9.47
C ARG A 194 -3.25 9.56 10.46
N ALA A 195 -3.02 9.83 11.76
CA ALA A 195 -3.07 8.81 12.79
C ALA A 195 -4.48 8.21 12.90
N ARG A 196 -5.51 9.06 13.04
CA ARG A 196 -6.91 8.61 13.11
C ARG A 196 -7.36 7.84 11.85
N ASN A 197 -6.90 8.24 10.67
CA ASN A 197 -7.20 7.51 9.44
C ASN A 197 -6.63 6.09 9.47
N ARG A 198 -5.39 5.91 9.96
CA ARG A 198 -4.80 4.57 10.13
C ARG A 198 -5.54 3.73 11.17
N GLU A 199 -5.86 4.32 12.32
CA GLU A 199 -6.64 3.65 13.38
C GLU A 199 -7.99 3.20 12.84
N ARG A 200 -8.69 4.07 12.11
CA ARG A 200 -9.96 3.75 11.46
C ARG A 200 -9.79 2.59 10.46
N GLY A 201 -8.78 2.62 9.59
CA GLY A 201 -8.54 1.56 8.63
C GLY A 201 -8.27 0.20 9.29
N PHE A 202 -7.57 0.16 10.42
CA PHE A 202 -7.43 -1.09 11.17
C PHE A 202 -8.73 -1.51 11.86
N ARG A 203 -9.47 -0.57 12.46
CA ARG A 203 -10.75 -0.87 13.10
C ARG A 203 -11.76 -1.44 12.10
N GLU A 204 -11.84 -0.87 10.91
CA GLU A 204 -12.69 -1.35 9.83
C GLU A 204 -12.27 -2.75 9.38
N TYR A 205 -10.97 -2.97 9.14
CA TYR A 205 -10.44 -4.26 8.70
C TYR A 205 -10.68 -5.38 9.73
N PHE A 206 -10.56 -5.10 11.02
CA PHE A 206 -10.79 -6.07 12.10
C PHE A 206 -12.22 -6.03 12.67
N ALA A 207 -13.16 -5.32 12.05
CA ALA A 207 -14.57 -5.32 12.43
C ALA A 207 -15.28 -6.63 12.09
N GLU A 208 -14.81 -7.35 11.07
CA GLU A 208 -15.30 -8.69 10.72
C GLU A 208 -15.02 -9.70 11.84
N PRO A 209 -15.79 -10.77 11.94
CA PRO A 209 -15.53 -11.83 12.91
C PRO A 209 -14.12 -12.37 12.77
N VAL A 210 -13.31 -12.24 13.82
CA VAL A 210 -11.94 -12.77 13.81
C VAL A 210 -11.93 -14.24 14.17
N GLN A 211 -11.22 -15.02 13.38
CA GLN A 211 -10.87 -16.40 13.71
C GLN A 211 -9.61 -16.41 14.57
N ARG A 212 -9.49 -17.45 15.43
CA ARG A 212 -8.35 -17.61 16.34
C ARG A 212 -7.65 -18.94 16.10
N TRP A 213 -6.34 -18.88 15.91
CA TRP A 213 -5.49 -20.06 15.76
C TRP A 213 -4.37 -20.06 16.79
N ARG A 214 -4.06 -21.22 17.33
CA ARG A 214 -2.85 -21.41 18.15
C ARG A 214 -1.63 -21.34 17.23
N VAL A 215 -0.65 -20.50 17.60
CA VAL A 215 0.57 -20.28 16.80
C VAL A 215 1.71 -21.11 17.36
N LYS A 216 2.42 -21.81 16.47
CA LYS A 216 3.68 -22.46 16.78
C LYS A 216 4.84 -21.56 16.37
N PRO A 217 5.97 -21.48 17.13
CA PRO A 217 7.11 -20.63 16.75
C PRO A 217 7.68 -20.90 15.35
N THR A 218 7.51 -22.11 14.86
CA THR A 218 8.01 -22.54 13.54
C THR A 218 7.22 -21.97 12.34
N VAL A 219 6.11 -21.26 12.59
CA VAL A 219 5.29 -20.66 11.52
C VAL A 219 5.84 -19.31 11.03
N PHE A 220 6.76 -18.69 11.78
CA PHE A 220 7.28 -17.37 11.42
C PHE A 220 8.31 -17.41 10.29
N MET A 221 8.21 -16.43 9.39
CA MET A 221 9.14 -16.28 8.28
C MET A 221 9.57 -14.80 8.15
N PRO A 222 10.84 -14.46 8.33
CA PRO A 222 11.93 -15.35 8.72
C PRO A 222 11.71 -15.99 10.11
N ALA A 223 12.44 -17.07 10.38
CA ALA A 223 12.34 -17.78 11.66
C ALA A 223 12.70 -16.85 12.84
N LEU A 224 12.00 -17.05 13.94
CA LEU A 224 12.33 -16.35 15.18
C LEU A 224 13.65 -16.88 15.77
N PRO A 225 14.40 -16.06 16.49
CA PRO A 225 15.54 -16.54 17.27
C PRO A 225 15.15 -17.67 18.22
N ALA A 226 16.11 -18.57 18.52
CA ALA A 226 15.84 -19.70 19.39
C ALA A 226 15.42 -19.30 20.81
N LEU A 227 15.89 -18.14 21.26
CA LEU A 227 15.54 -17.54 22.55
C LEU A 227 14.73 -16.26 22.27
N PHE A 228 13.43 -16.35 22.33
CA PHE A 228 12.53 -15.18 22.30
C PHE A 228 11.45 -15.33 23.39
N GLU A 229 10.98 -14.22 23.88
CA GLU A 229 9.89 -14.19 24.84
C GLU A 229 8.55 -13.99 24.10
N PRO A 230 7.64 -14.98 24.11
CA PRO A 230 6.38 -14.89 23.39
C PRO A 230 5.53 -13.68 23.76
N GLU A 231 5.64 -13.20 25.01
CA GLU A 231 4.95 -11.99 25.48
C GLU A 231 5.35 -10.74 24.68
N GLN A 232 6.58 -10.68 24.18
CA GLN A 232 7.06 -9.53 23.40
C GLN A 232 6.34 -9.41 22.06
N LEU A 233 5.74 -10.51 21.57
CA LEU A 233 4.97 -10.54 20.34
C LEU A 233 3.49 -10.20 20.54
N ASP A 234 3.06 -9.97 21.78
CA ASP A 234 1.67 -9.61 22.06
C ASP A 234 1.26 -8.36 21.30
N ARG A 235 0.08 -8.40 20.64
CA ARG A 235 -0.48 -7.34 19.81
C ARG A 235 0.37 -6.92 18.61
N ILE A 236 1.43 -7.65 18.25
CA ILE A 236 2.18 -7.39 17.00
C ILE A 236 1.32 -7.78 15.80
N LEU A 237 1.27 -6.85 14.84
CA LEU A 237 0.61 -7.06 13.55
C LEU A 237 1.44 -8.03 12.70
N VAL A 238 0.75 -8.97 12.07
CA VAL A 238 1.37 -9.98 11.20
C VAL A 238 0.64 -10.07 9.86
N GLY A 239 1.39 -10.41 8.82
CA GLY A 239 0.83 -10.80 7.53
C GLY A 239 0.71 -12.32 7.43
N LEU A 240 -0.43 -12.81 7.01
CA LEU A 240 -0.72 -14.22 6.79
C LEU A 240 -0.27 -14.61 5.37
N SER A 241 0.70 -15.51 5.25
CA SER A 241 1.21 -15.96 3.96
C SER A 241 0.66 -17.33 3.57
N ASP A 242 0.32 -17.49 2.29
CA ASP A 242 -0.07 -18.77 1.68
C ASP A 242 1.12 -19.70 1.37
N GLY A 243 2.37 -19.24 1.61
CA GLY A 243 3.60 -19.94 1.25
C GLY A 243 3.99 -19.83 -0.24
N LYS A 244 3.17 -19.18 -1.07
CA LYS A 244 3.46 -18.89 -2.49
C LYS A 244 3.81 -17.42 -2.74
N GLY A 245 3.89 -16.65 -1.64
CA GLY A 245 4.22 -15.23 -1.66
C GLY A 245 3.02 -14.29 -1.69
N ASN A 246 1.79 -14.80 -1.63
CA ASN A 246 0.60 -13.98 -1.47
C ASN A 246 0.31 -13.75 0.02
N THR A 247 -0.40 -12.68 0.32
CA THR A 247 -0.90 -12.37 1.65
C THR A 247 -2.40 -12.68 1.68
N LEU A 248 -2.79 -13.64 2.52
CA LEU A 248 -4.19 -14.05 2.72
C LEU A 248 -4.98 -13.00 3.52
N GLY A 249 -4.27 -12.22 4.34
CA GLY A 249 -4.85 -11.20 5.19
C GLY A 249 -3.85 -10.73 6.25
N LEU A 250 -4.31 -9.82 7.09
CA LEU A 250 -3.58 -9.37 8.27
C LEU A 250 -4.16 -10.02 9.52
N GLY A 251 -3.33 -10.16 10.54
CA GLY A 251 -3.73 -10.58 11.87
C GLY A 251 -2.89 -9.88 12.92
N TYR A 252 -3.24 -10.07 14.16
CA TYR A 252 -2.39 -9.70 15.29
C TYR A 252 -2.24 -10.88 16.24
N LEU A 253 -1.13 -10.89 16.97
CA LEU A 253 -0.82 -11.94 17.94
C LEU A 253 -1.41 -11.59 19.29
N GLU A 254 -1.87 -12.59 20.03
CA GLU A 254 -2.35 -12.48 21.41
C GLU A 254 -1.61 -13.49 22.27
N TYR A 255 -0.96 -13.03 23.32
CA TYR A 255 -0.30 -13.91 24.27
C TYR A 255 -1.22 -14.23 25.44
N SER A 256 -1.55 -15.49 25.62
CA SER A 256 -2.29 -15.95 26.81
C SER A 256 -1.32 -16.32 27.91
N ARG A 257 -1.27 -15.52 28.99
CA ARG A 257 -0.42 -15.78 30.15
C ARG A 257 -0.84 -17.05 30.91
N GLU A 258 -2.14 -17.35 30.94
CA GLU A 258 -2.68 -18.52 31.62
C GLU A 258 -2.24 -19.83 30.95
N GLU A 259 -2.22 -19.83 29.62
CA GLU A 259 -1.90 -21.02 28.82
C GLU A 259 -0.43 -21.04 28.35
N GLY A 260 0.29 -19.94 28.44
CA GLY A 260 1.66 -19.80 27.94
C GLY A 260 1.76 -19.94 26.42
N VAL A 261 0.70 -19.53 25.66
CA VAL A 261 0.63 -19.73 24.22
C VAL A 261 0.37 -18.44 23.46
N LEU A 262 0.91 -18.35 22.25
CA LEU A 262 0.54 -17.33 21.27
C LEU A 262 -0.67 -17.80 20.46
N ARG A 263 -1.59 -16.88 20.25
CA ARG A 263 -2.74 -17.04 19.36
C ARG A 263 -2.66 -15.98 18.26
N LEU A 264 -3.12 -16.32 17.09
CA LEU A 264 -3.33 -15.41 15.96
C LEU A 264 -4.81 -15.07 15.89
N SER A 265 -5.15 -13.80 15.86
CA SER A 265 -6.49 -13.28 15.60
C SER A 265 -6.51 -12.60 14.23
N SER A 266 -7.40 -13.02 13.33
CA SER A 266 -7.50 -12.49 11.96
C SER A 266 -8.89 -12.70 11.38
N PRO A 267 -9.41 -11.78 10.55
CA PRO A 267 -10.64 -11.98 9.78
C PRO A 267 -10.45 -12.92 8.58
N ALA A 268 -9.22 -13.33 8.25
CA ALA A 268 -8.96 -14.25 7.13
C ALA A 268 -9.70 -15.57 7.31
N ALA A 269 -10.29 -16.09 6.23
CA ALA A 269 -11.06 -17.32 6.24
C ALA A 269 -10.18 -18.58 6.41
N GLU A 270 -8.93 -18.51 5.93
CA GLU A 270 -7.99 -19.62 5.92
C GLU A 270 -6.78 -19.37 6.83
N GLY A 271 -6.30 -20.43 7.48
CA GLY A 271 -5.09 -20.36 8.28
C GLY A 271 -3.83 -20.23 7.42
N PRO A 272 -2.82 -19.50 7.89
CA PRO A 272 -1.60 -19.25 7.14
C PRO A 272 -0.66 -20.46 7.13
N LYS A 273 0.14 -20.59 6.07
CA LYS A 273 1.33 -21.46 6.04
C LYS A 273 2.52 -20.83 6.74
N ALA A 274 2.60 -19.50 6.71
CA ALA A 274 3.63 -18.74 7.41
C ALA A 274 3.10 -17.38 7.86
N LEU A 275 3.71 -16.85 8.92
CA LEU A 275 3.45 -15.49 9.43
C LEU A 275 4.67 -14.61 9.19
N LYS A 276 4.41 -13.40 8.67
CA LYS A 276 5.43 -12.35 8.55
C LYS A 276 5.20 -11.32 9.65
N LEU A 277 6.21 -11.06 10.47
CA LEU A 277 6.12 -10.04 11.51
C LEU A 277 6.16 -8.64 10.91
N GLY A 278 5.27 -7.77 11.43
CA GLY A 278 5.30 -6.34 11.17
C GLY A 278 6.06 -5.58 12.26
N SER A 279 6.38 -4.33 11.97
CA SER A 279 6.96 -3.35 12.91
C SER A 279 5.89 -2.46 13.56
N VAL A 280 4.69 -3.00 13.72
CA VAL A 280 3.52 -2.31 14.28
C VAL A 280 2.88 -3.17 15.35
N ARG A 281 2.63 -2.57 16.49
CA ARG A 281 1.80 -3.12 17.56
C ARG A 281 0.48 -2.38 17.59
N LEU A 282 -0.63 -3.11 17.63
CA LEU A 282 -1.97 -2.57 17.76
C LEU A 282 -2.38 -2.55 19.23
N GLU A 283 -2.69 -1.39 19.77
CA GLU A 283 -3.34 -1.29 21.07
C GLU A 283 -4.81 -1.79 20.98
N GLU A 284 -5.49 -1.94 22.11
CA GLU A 284 -6.87 -2.44 22.14
C GLU A 284 -7.85 -1.58 21.33
N ASP A 285 -7.61 -0.28 21.27
CA ASP A 285 -8.40 0.70 20.51
C ASP A 285 -7.92 0.89 19.06
N PHE A 286 -7.01 0.03 18.59
CA PHE A 286 -6.34 0.07 17.28
C PHE A 286 -5.38 1.26 17.08
N ARG A 287 -5.05 2.00 18.12
CA ARG A 287 -3.89 2.90 18.06
C ARG A 287 -2.62 2.12 17.75
N ILE A 288 -1.72 2.79 17.05
CA ILE A 288 -0.52 2.16 16.51
C ILE A 288 0.69 2.60 17.30
N ARG A 289 1.46 1.62 17.77
CA ARG A 289 2.81 1.84 18.28
C ARG A 289 3.82 1.19 17.33
N ARG A 290 4.83 1.95 16.91
CA ARG A 290 5.95 1.37 16.15
C ARG A 290 6.81 0.51 17.07
N VAL A 291 7.24 -0.61 16.53
CA VAL A 291 8.12 -1.55 17.21
C VAL A 291 9.35 -1.76 16.34
N ASP A 292 10.53 -1.64 16.93
CA ASP A 292 11.74 -2.08 16.26
C ASP A 292 11.89 -3.59 16.49
N VAL A 293 11.69 -4.35 15.44
CA VAL A 293 11.77 -5.82 15.49
C VAL A 293 13.17 -6.31 15.91
N ARG A 294 14.22 -5.53 15.63
CA ARG A 294 15.60 -5.85 16.05
C ARG A 294 15.70 -5.85 17.57
N ASN A 295 15.13 -4.84 18.21
CA ASN A 295 15.13 -4.72 19.67
C ASN A 295 14.29 -5.82 20.36
N LEU A 296 13.31 -6.40 19.66
CA LEU A 296 12.54 -7.52 20.22
C LEU A 296 13.37 -8.79 20.40
N PHE A 297 14.44 -8.94 19.63
CA PHE A 297 15.21 -10.17 19.58
C PHE A 297 16.67 -10.00 20.08
N GLY A 298 17.03 -8.82 20.57
CA GLY A 298 18.37 -8.57 21.13
C GLY A 298 19.51 -8.80 20.11
N THR A 299 19.22 -8.63 18.81
CA THR A 299 20.24 -8.70 17.75
C THR A 299 20.69 -7.29 17.44
N ASP A 300 21.94 -6.97 17.84
CA ASP A 300 22.65 -5.76 17.45
C ASP A 300 22.92 -5.71 15.92
#